data_0a7a3089ee6c7e5ee989f74bbbdb5b8f
#
_entry.id   0a7a3089ee6c7e5ee989f74bbbdb5b8f
#
_cell.length_a   1.000
_cell.length_b   1.000
_cell.length_c   1.000
_cell.angle_alpha   90.00
_cell.angle_beta   90.00
_cell.angle_gamma   90.00
#
_symmetry.space_group_name_H-M   'P 1'
#
loop_
_entity.id
_entity.type
_entity.pdbx_description
1 polymer ?
#
loop_
_entity_poly.entity_id
_entity_poly.type
_entity_poly.pdbx_seq_one_letter_code
_entity_poly.pdbx_strand_id
1 'polypeptide(L)'
;NKDEETYNKRIQNALESLNKDKENSEEKEYLSREALPLYSPKFAKILENILNTDNDGLHLLYSHFRTLEGIGIMRLILLANGFAEFKLKREGSSFELDESQEDRGKPKFVLYTGTETPEEKEIIRNVFNSMWEYVPSSISEKLKEVHENNHYGEIIKLMMITSSGAEGINLRNTRFVHVVEPYWHMVRVEQVVGRARRICSHQDLPVEKRNVKVFLYVSTLSEQQKKDDKHIELLIRD
;
A
#
# COMPACT_ATOMS: atom_id res chain seq x y z
N ASN A 1 -7.05 28.78 -5.14
CA ASN A 1 -7.69 28.42 -6.41
C ASN A 1 -9.03 27.73 -6.14
N LYS A 2 -10.16 28.41 -6.51
CA LYS A 2 -11.52 27.85 -6.28
C LYS A 2 -11.75 26.49 -6.92
N ASP A 3 -11.12 26.21 -8.04
CA ASP A 3 -11.27 24.93 -8.78
C ASP A 3 -10.56 23.78 -8.08
N GLU A 4 -9.41 24.04 -7.50
CA GLU A 4 -8.60 23.06 -6.76
C GLU A 4 -9.26 22.70 -5.41
N GLU A 5 -9.83 23.68 -4.72
CA GLU A 5 -10.61 23.48 -3.49
C GLU A 5 -11.90 22.66 -3.79
N THR A 6 -12.55 22.92 -4.93
CA THR A 6 -13.73 22.18 -5.38
C THR A 6 -13.39 20.73 -5.75
N TYR A 7 -12.25 20.50 -6.40
CA TYR A 7 -11.77 19.15 -6.75
C TYR A 7 -11.45 18.31 -5.51
N ASN A 8 -10.67 18.87 -4.59
CA ASN A 8 -10.32 18.19 -3.34
C ASN A 8 -11.57 17.84 -2.50
N LYS A 9 -12.56 18.74 -2.47
CA LYS A 9 -13.82 18.48 -1.79
C LYS A 9 -14.63 17.36 -2.44
N ARG A 10 -14.64 17.26 -3.77
CA ARG A 10 -15.28 16.15 -4.51
C ARG A 10 -14.61 14.80 -4.22
N ILE A 11 -13.28 14.76 -4.20
CA ILE A 11 -12.54 13.56 -3.83
C ILE A 11 -12.88 13.13 -2.41
N GLN A 12 -12.88 14.05 -1.47
CA GLN A 12 -13.18 13.76 -0.08
C GLN A 12 -14.61 13.23 0.09
N ASN A 13 -15.58 13.84 -0.56
CA ASN A 13 -16.96 13.39 -0.55
C ASN A 13 -17.11 11.97 -1.17
N ALA A 14 -16.38 11.67 -2.24
CA ALA A 14 -16.39 10.35 -2.85
C ALA A 14 -15.81 9.28 -1.93
N LEU A 15 -14.67 9.57 -1.28
CA LEU A 15 -14.07 8.68 -0.29
C LEU A 15 -14.99 8.47 0.92
N GLU A 16 -15.66 9.51 1.40
CA GLU A 16 -16.63 9.43 2.50
C GLU A 16 -17.85 8.59 2.09
N SER A 17 -18.37 8.75 0.86
CA SER A 17 -19.47 7.93 0.35
C SER A 17 -19.09 6.46 0.30
N LEU A 18 -17.94 6.13 -0.29
CA LEU A 18 -17.43 4.74 -0.34
C LEU A 18 -17.18 4.14 1.06
N ASN A 19 -16.88 4.97 2.05
CA ASN A 19 -16.69 4.52 3.43
C ASN A 19 -18.02 4.34 4.18
N LYS A 20 -19.05 5.16 3.87
CA LYS A 20 -20.38 5.10 4.48
C LYS A 20 -21.20 3.91 3.99
N ASP A 21 -21.00 3.49 2.75
CA ASP A 21 -21.69 2.30 2.19
C ASP A 21 -21.35 1.02 2.97
N LYS A 22 -20.30 1.05 3.80
CA LYS A 22 -19.94 -0.02 4.74
C LYS A 22 -20.90 -0.12 5.94
N GLU A 23 -21.61 0.94 6.28
CA GLU A 23 -22.52 0.98 7.45
C GLU A 23 -23.97 0.63 7.09
N ASN A 24 -24.35 0.70 5.82
CA ASN A 24 -25.69 0.37 5.31
C ASN A 24 -25.68 -1.02 4.64
N SER A 25 -25.95 -2.03 5.41
CA SER A 25 -25.74 -3.47 5.19
C SER A 25 -26.55 -4.16 4.08
N GLU A 26 -27.15 -3.48 3.12
CA GLU A 26 -27.94 -4.16 2.07
C GLU A 26 -27.52 -3.85 0.62
N GLU A 27 -26.66 -2.88 0.34
CA GLU A 27 -26.31 -2.54 -1.05
C GLU A 27 -24.80 -2.52 -1.30
N LYS A 28 -24.35 -3.60 -1.93
CA LYS A 28 -23.15 -3.70 -2.77
C LYS A 28 -21.87 -3.13 -2.14
N GLU A 29 -21.18 -3.96 -1.43
CA GLU A 29 -19.79 -3.73 -1.02
C GLU A 29 -18.87 -3.61 -2.25
N TYR A 30 -18.89 -2.46 -2.93
CA TYR A 30 -18.12 -2.19 -4.16
C TYR A 30 -16.63 -2.50 -4.03
N LEU A 31 -16.12 -2.41 -2.81
CA LEU A 31 -14.70 -2.61 -2.49
C LEU A 31 -14.39 -4.04 -2.03
N SER A 32 -15.42 -4.91 -1.92
CA SER A 32 -15.22 -6.31 -1.54
C SER A 32 -14.45 -7.05 -2.62
N ARG A 33 -13.76 -8.11 -2.23
CA ARG A 33 -13.01 -8.98 -3.13
C ARG A 33 -13.88 -9.53 -4.27
N GLU A 34 -15.15 -9.79 -3.99
CA GLU A 34 -16.13 -10.36 -4.91
C GLU A 34 -16.63 -9.34 -5.93
N ALA A 35 -16.87 -8.10 -5.49
CA ALA A 35 -17.40 -7.04 -6.34
C ALA A 35 -16.31 -6.27 -7.10
N LEU A 36 -15.13 -6.14 -6.50
CA LEU A 36 -14.03 -5.34 -7.03
C LEU A 36 -13.61 -5.67 -8.48
N PRO A 37 -13.64 -6.94 -8.97
CA PRO A 37 -13.34 -7.24 -10.36
C PRO A 37 -14.26 -6.55 -11.37
N LEU A 38 -15.50 -6.26 -10.99
CA LEU A 38 -16.48 -5.57 -11.84
C LEU A 38 -16.17 -4.07 -11.95
N TYR A 39 -15.75 -3.46 -10.84
CA TYR A 39 -15.53 -2.01 -10.76
C TYR A 39 -14.11 -1.59 -11.05
N SER A 40 -13.14 -2.38 -10.64
CA SER A 40 -11.71 -2.11 -10.87
C SER A 40 -10.89 -3.40 -10.95
N PRO A 41 -10.82 -4.02 -12.14
CA PRO A 41 -10.01 -5.23 -12.35
C PRO A 41 -8.55 -5.06 -11.93
N LYS A 42 -8.00 -3.84 -12.08
CA LYS A 42 -6.63 -3.52 -11.68
C LYS A 42 -6.46 -3.64 -10.16
N PHE A 43 -7.30 -2.99 -9.37
CA PHE A 43 -7.23 -3.09 -7.91
C PHE A 43 -7.59 -4.48 -7.40
N ALA A 44 -8.50 -5.18 -8.06
CA ALA A 44 -8.79 -6.59 -7.77
C ALA A 44 -7.54 -7.45 -7.91
N LYS A 45 -6.77 -7.26 -9.00
CA LYS A 45 -5.52 -8.01 -9.22
C LYS A 45 -4.41 -7.63 -8.25
N ILE A 46 -4.34 -6.37 -7.83
CA ILE A 46 -3.42 -5.95 -6.77
C ILE A 46 -3.76 -6.66 -5.46
N LEU A 47 -5.02 -6.62 -5.05
CA LEU A 47 -5.49 -7.28 -3.83
C LEU A 47 -5.25 -8.79 -3.87
N GLU A 48 -5.56 -9.45 -4.99
CA GLU A 48 -5.29 -10.88 -5.20
C GLU A 48 -3.81 -11.21 -4.99
N ASN A 49 -2.89 -10.43 -5.58
CA ASN A 49 -1.46 -10.65 -5.43
C ASN A 49 -0.96 -10.42 -4.01
N ILE A 50 -1.55 -9.48 -3.25
CA ILE A 50 -1.20 -9.24 -1.84
C ILE A 50 -1.72 -10.38 -0.95
N LEU A 51 -2.90 -10.93 -1.25
CA LEU A 51 -3.53 -12.01 -0.49
C LEU A 51 -3.02 -13.40 -0.87
N ASN A 52 -2.31 -13.53 -1.99
CA ASN A 52 -1.80 -14.82 -2.46
C ASN A 52 -0.76 -15.36 -1.47
N THR A 53 -1.01 -16.54 -0.94
CA THR A 53 -0.12 -17.23 0.00
C THR A 53 1.24 -17.59 -0.58
N ASP A 54 1.35 -17.76 -1.91
CA ASP A 54 2.63 -17.97 -2.59
C ASP A 54 3.52 -16.72 -2.57
N ASN A 55 2.91 -15.54 -2.38
CA ASN A 55 3.60 -14.27 -2.20
C ASN A 55 3.85 -14.00 -0.70
N ASP A 56 4.51 -14.94 -0.05
CA ASP A 56 4.88 -14.86 1.36
C ASP A 56 6.04 -13.88 1.58
N GLY A 57 5.79 -12.79 2.29
CA GLY A 57 6.80 -11.76 2.59
C GLY A 57 6.24 -10.35 2.67
N LEU A 58 7.16 -9.40 2.76
CA LEU A 58 6.87 -7.97 2.80
C LEU A 58 6.53 -7.43 1.41
N HIS A 59 5.50 -6.60 1.36
CA HIS A 59 5.02 -5.95 0.15
C HIS A 59 5.25 -4.43 0.22
N LEU A 60 5.67 -3.85 -0.91
CA LEU A 60 5.75 -2.41 -1.15
C LEU A 60 4.80 -2.05 -2.30
N LEU A 61 3.88 -1.14 -2.07
CA LEU A 61 2.99 -0.62 -3.11
C LEU A 61 3.33 0.84 -3.38
N TYR A 62 3.62 1.14 -4.65
CA TYR A 62 3.91 2.48 -5.12
C TYR A 62 2.78 2.98 -6.02
N SER A 63 2.29 4.18 -5.73
CA SER A 63 1.38 4.93 -6.60
C SER A 63 1.81 6.39 -6.71
N HIS A 64 1.64 6.97 -7.90
CA HIS A 64 1.77 8.41 -8.11
C HIS A 64 0.66 9.19 -7.41
N PHE A 65 -0.51 8.57 -7.29
CA PHE A 65 -1.71 9.20 -6.77
C PHE A 65 -1.89 8.87 -5.29
N ARG A 66 -1.91 9.93 -4.49
CA ARG A 66 -2.12 9.80 -3.04
C ARG A 66 -3.60 9.62 -2.69
N THR A 67 -4.48 10.15 -3.52
CA THR A 67 -5.91 10.23 -3.26
C THR A 67 -6.70 9.10 -3.93
N LEU A 68 -7.83 9.44 -4.54
CA LEU A 68 -8.84 8.49 -5.00
C LEU A 68 -8.33 7.49 -6.04
N GLU A 69 -7.44 7.91 -6.94
CA GLU A 69 -6.94 7.07 -8.04
C GLU A 69 -5.82 6.11 -7.65
N GLY A 70 -5.33 6.18 -6.41
CA GLY A 70 -4.16 5.43 -5.96
C GLY A 70 -4.26 4.95 -4.52
N ILE A 71 -3.41 5.51 -3.64
CA ILE A 71 -3.26 5.05 -2.25
C ILE A 71 -4.56 5.20 -1.45
N GLY A 72 -5.32 6.28 -1.66
CA GLY A 72 -6.56 6.51 -0.93
C GLY A 72 -7.60 5.43 -1.16
N ILE A 73 -7.85 5.06 -2.42
CA ILE A 73 -8.79 3.98 -2.74
C ILE A 73 -8.24 2.61 -2.30
N MET A 74 -6.94 2.36 -2.49
CA MET A 74 -6.32 1.11 -2.05
C MET A 74 -6.42 0.92 -0.54
N ARG A 75 -6.28 1.99 0.24
CA ARG A 75 -6.50 1.99 1.68
C ARG A 75 -7.91 1.50 2.03
N LEU A 76 -8.95 2.04 1.37
CA LEU A 76 -10.34 1.63 1.61
C LEU A 76 -10.58 0.17 1.20
N ILE A 77 -10.00 -0.27 0.08
CA ILE A 77 -10.07 -1.66 -0.36
C ILE A 77 -9.47 -2.60 0.69
N LEU A 78 -8.29 -2.28 1.21
CA LEU A 78 -7.64 -3.10 2.24
C LEU A 78 -8.48 -3.19 3.52
N LEU A 79 -9.03 -2.05 3.99
CA LEU A 79 -9.92 -2.02 5.16
C LEU A 79 -11.19 -2.85 4.94
N ALA A 80 -11.80 -2.78 3.75
CA ALA A 80 -12.97 -3.56 3.39
C ALA A 80 -12.68 -5.07 3.31
N ASN A 81 -11.42 -5.45 3.10
CA ASN A 81 -11.00 -6.85 2.95
C ASN A 81 -10.17 -7.37 4.14
N GLY A 82 -10.45 -6.85 5.33
CA GLY A 82 -9.97 -7.42 6.59
C GLY A 82 -8.56 -7.01 7.04
N PHE A 83 -7.96 -6.01 6.38
CA PHE A 83 -6.71 -5.41 6.87
C PHE A 83 -7.01 -4.32 7.91
N ALA A 84 -6.01 -4.04 8.74
CA ALA A 84 -5.98 -2.87 9.62
C ALA A 84 -4.86 -1.91 9.21
N GLU A 85 -5.03 -0.64 9.47
CA GLU A 85 -4.00 0.36 9.25
C GLU A 85 -3.09 0.46 10.46
N PHE A 86 -1.79 0.31 10.27
CA PHE A 86 -0.79 0.57 11.30
C PHE A 86 -0.66 2.08 11.50
N LYS A 87 -1.02 2.55 12.67
CA LYS A 87 -1.00 3.97 13.04
C LYS A 87 -0.25 4.21 14.33
N LEU A 88 0.37 5.37 14.39
CA LEU A 88 0.96 5.92 15.60
C LEU A 88 0.14 7.11 16.08
N LYS A 89 -0.01 7.25 17.36
CA LYS A 89 -0.56 8.46 18.00
C LYS A 89 0.52 9.12 18.84
N ARG A 90 0.47 10.44 18.91
CA ARG A 90 1.36 11.19 19.77
C ARG A 90 0.74 11.29 21.16
N GLU A 91 1.49 10.90 22.17
CA GLU A 91 1.11 11.04 23.57
C GLU A 91 2.19 11.84 24.31
N GLY A 92 1.91 13.13 24.53
CA GLY A 92 2.91 14.08 25.07
C GLY A 92 4.09 14.26 24.13
N SER A 93 5.28 13.85 24.58
CA SER A 93 6.54 13.91 23.82
C SER A 93 6.90 12.59 23.10
N SER A 94 6.13 11.52 23.29
CA SER A 94 6.41 10.20 22.74
C SER A 94 5.34 9.76 21.74
N PHE A 95 5.66 8.72 20.95
CA PHE A 95 4.71 8.02 20.10
C PHE A 95 4.27 6.72 20.74
N GLU A 96 3.02 6.38 20.55
CA GLU A 96 2.44 5.10 20.92
C GLU A 96 1.71 4.46 19.74
N LEU A 97 1.49 3.15 19.86
CA LEU A 97 0.68 2.40 18.91
C LEU A 97 -0.80 2.79 19.07
N ASP A 98 -1.42 3.23 17.97
CA ASP A 98 -2.85 3.51 17.88
C ASP A 98 -3.57 2.30 17.27
N GLU A 99 -3.95 1.36 18.10
CA GLU A 99 -4.59 0.11 17.68
C GLU A 99 -5.87 -0.14 18.47
N SER A 100 -6.97 -0.37 17.77
CA SER A 100 -8.22 -0.82 18.38
C SER A 100 -8.17 -2.31 18.73
N GLN A 101 -9.04 -2.76 19.65
CA GLN A 101 -9.14 -4.20 19.98
C GLN A 101 -9.60 -5.03 18.77
N GLU A 102 -10.44 -4.46 17.89
CA GLU A 102 -10.96 -5.10 16.69
C GLU A 102 -9.89 -5.33 15.62
N ASP A 103 -8.80 -4.54 15.65
CA ASP A 103 -7.73 -4.60 14.66
C ASP A 103 -6.57 -5.52 15.08
N ARG A 104 -6.64 -6.04 16.29
CA ARG A 104 -5.66 -7.01 16.78
C ARG A 104 -5.74 -8.31 15.96
N GLY A 105 -4.56 -8.78 15.51
CA GLY A 105 -4.45 -10.00 14.73
C GLY A 105 -4.81 -9.86 13.24
N LYS A 106 -5.31 -8.71 12.79
CA LYS A 106 -5.48 -8.46 11.36
C LYS A 106 -4.13 -8.19 10.68
N PRO A 107 -3.95 -8.60 9.41
CA PRO A 107 -2.81 -8.17 8.63
C PRO A 107 -2.81 -6.64 8.50
N LYS A 108 -1.66 -6.01 8.66
CA LYS A 108 -1.58 -4.55 8.67
C LYS A 108 -0.91 -4.01 7.43
N PHE A 109 -1.37 -2.84 7.02
CA PHE A 109 -0.69 -1.97 6.08
C PHE A 109 -0.33 -0.64 6.72
N VAL A 110 0.64 0.06 6.17
CA VAL A 110 1.05 1.38 6.63
C VAL A 110 1.16 2.36 5.46
N LEU A 111 0.79 3.61 5.71
CA LEU A 111 0.99 4.72 4.79
C LEU A 111 2.34 5.37 5.02
N TYR A 112 3.03 5.70 3.92
CA TYR A 112 4.29 6.42 3.93
C TYR A 112 4.30 7.42 2.77
N THR A 113 3.44 8.45 2.89
CA THR A 113 3.01 9.29 1.78
C THR A 113 3.57 10.71 1.79
N GLY A 114 4.29 11.07 2.84
CA GLY A 114 4.87 12.41 2.99
C GLY A 114 4.08 13.36 3.89
N THR A 115 2.97 12.88 4.49
CA THR A 115 2.21 13.63 5.50
C THR A 115 2.66 13.36 6.92
N GLU A 116 3.27 12.21 7.10
CA GLU A 116 3.81 11.75 8.38
C GLU A 116 5.00 12.65 8.79
N THR A 117 5.14 12.93 10.07
CA THR A 117 6.29 13.65 10.59
C THR A 117 7.60 12.87 10.35
N PRO A 118 8.77 13.51 10.33
CA PRO A 118 10.05 12.80 10.19
C PRO A 118 10.24 11.70 11.25
N GLU A 119 9.82 11.96 12.48
CA GLU A 119 9.89 11.01 13.60
C GLU A 119 8.98 9.79 13.37
N GLU A 120 7.72 10.01 12.97
CA GLU A 120 6.80 8.92 12.61
C GLU A 120 7.35 8.06 11.48
N LYS A 121 7.86 8.69 10.43
CA LYS A 121 8.49 8.00 9.30
C LYS A 121 9.65 7.12 9.74
N GLU A 122 10.46 7.60 10.65
CA GLU A 122 11.58 6.84 11.17
C GLU A 122 11.11 5.61 11.95
N ILE A 123 10.14 5.77 12.85
CA ILE A 123 9.55 4.68 13.62
C ILE A 123 8.91 3.64 12.69
N ILE A 124 8.06 4.09 11.76
CA ILE A 124 7.38 3.21 10.78
C ILE A 124 8.39 2.39 9.98
N ARG A 125 9.43 3.04 9.43
CA ARG A 125 10.49 2.38 8.67
C ARG A 125 11.23 1.36 9.51
N ASN A 126 11.56 1.69 10.76
CA ASN A 126 12.30 0.80 11.64
C ASN A 126 11.45 -0.40 12.09
N VAL A 127 10.16 -0.22 12.35
CA VAL A 127 9.21 -1.33 12.60
C VAL A 127 9.12 -2.23 11.37
N PHE A 128 8.92 -1.65 10.18
CA PHE A 128 8.81 -2.41 8.94
C PHE A 128 10.06 -3.26 8.67
N ASN A 129 11.24 -2.72 8.97
CA ASN A 129 12.54 -3.35 8.79
C ASN A 129 12.97 -4.26 9.97
N SER A 130 12.18 -4.41 11.03
CA SER A 130 12.53 -5.13 12.27
C SER A 130 13.75 -4.55 13.00
N MET A 131 14.00 -3.26 12.89
CA MET A 131 15.13 -2.56 13.53
C MET A 131 14.71 -2.02 14.90
N TRP A 132 14.46 -2.94 15.84
CA TRP A 132 13.87 -2.64 17.15
C TRP A 132 14.69 -1.71 18.02
N GLU A 133 16.00 -1.67 17.84
CA GLU A 133 16.92 -0.79 18.56
C GLU A 133 16.65 0.70 18.32
N TYR A 134 15.94 1.02 17.21
CA TYR A 134 15.56 2.39 16.82
C TYR A 134 14.06 2.67 16.99
N VAL A 135 13.33 1.76 17.62
CA VAL A 135 11.89 1.90 17.89
C VAL A 135 11.69 2.16 19.37
N PRO A 136 10.87 3.15 19.78
CA PRO A 136 10.57 3.38 21.19
C PRO A 136 10.12 2.10 21.90
N SER A 137 10.61 1.86 23.12
CA SER A 137 10.34 0.63 23.88
C SER A 137 8.85 0.39 24.10
N SER A 138 8.07 1.46 24.34
CA SER A 138 6.60 1.40 24.47
C SER A 138 5.89 0.80 23.26
N ILE A 139 6.47 0.93 22.04
CA ILE A 139 5.96 0.38 20.79
C ILE A 139 6.58 -1.00 20.54
N SER A 140 7.90 -1.12 20.65
CA SER A 140 8.62 -2.34 20.29
C SER A 140 8.27 -3.52 21.20
N GLU A 141 8.03 -3.30 22.47
CA GLU A 141 7.59 -4.35 23.41
C GLU A 141 6.21 -4.89 23.04
N LYS A 142 5.23 -4.01 22.79
CA LYS A 142 3.88 -4.39 22.33
C LYS A 142 3.90 -5.16 21.01
N LEU A 143 4.74 -4.75 20.07
CA LEU A 143 4.83 -5.42 18.77
C LEU A 143 5.55 -6.76 18.86
N LYS A 144 6.55 -6.89 19.72
CA LYS A 144 7.23 -8.18 19.98
C LYS A 144 6.36 -9.20 20.67
N GLU A 145 5.31 -8.78 21.39
CA GLU A 145 4.28 -9.70 21.89
C GLU A 145 3.49 -10.35 20.75
N VAL A 146 3.34 -9.65 19.61
CA VAL A 146 2.69 -10.20 18.41
C VAL A 146 3.63 -11.13 17.66
N HIS A 147 4.85 -10.66 17.36
CA HIS A 147 5.88 -11.46 16.69
C HIS A 147 7.27 -10.86 16.93
N GLU A 148 8.29 -11.71 17.01
CA GLU A 148 9.69 -11.33 17.28
C GLU A 148 10.25 -10.38 16.22
N ASN A 149 9.86 -10.56 14.97
CA ASN A 149 10.30 -9.74 13.83
C ASN A 149 9.17 -9.54 12.81
N ASN A 150 9.46 -8.80 11.75
CA ASN A 150 8.55 -8.52 10.64
C ASN A 150 9.13 -8.98 9.30
N HIS A 151 9.83 -10.11 9.27
CA HIS A 151 10.54 -10.55 8.07
C HIS A 151 9.61 -11.02 6.94
N TYR A 152 8.43 -11.51 7.29
CA TYR A 152 7.41 -12.00 6.34
C TYR A 152 6.10 -11.21 6.38
N GLY A 153 6.08 -10.10 7.13
CA GLY A 153 4.88 -9.25 7.24
C GLY A 153 3.95 -9.64 8.37
N GLU A 154 4.49 -10.20 9.45
CA GLU A 154 3.77 -10.65 10.64
C GLU A 154 3.15 -9.48 11.40
N ILE A 155 3.80 -8.31 11.35
CA ILE A 155 3.36 -7.08 12.03
C ILE A 155 2.81 -6.09 11.01
N ILE A 156 3.58 -5.76 9.95
CA ILE A 156 3.16 -4.91 8.84
C ILE A 156 3.45 -5.65 7.53
N LYS A 157 2.41 -6.08 6.85
CA LYS A 157 2.55 -6.84 5.60
C LYS A 157 2.83 -5.94 4.39
N LEU A 158 2.23 -4.77 4.36
CA LEU A 158 2.26 -3.88 3.20
C LEU A 158 2.63 -2.46 3.60
N MET A 159 3.61 -1.87 2.92
CA MET A 159 3.89 -0.43 2.97
C MET A 159 3.43 0.23 1.68
N MET A 160 2.63 1.28 1.79
CA MET A 160 2.16 2.07 0.64
C MET A 160 2.89 3.41 0.58
N ILE A 161 3.54 3.69 -0.54
CA ILE A 161 4.35 4.90 -0.72
C ILE A 161 3.93 5.71 -1.95
N THR A 162 4.14 7.02 -1.87
CA THR A 162 4.10 7.93 -3.03
C THR A 162 5.52 8.34 -3.42
N SER A 163 5.66 9.12 -4.49
CA SER A 163 6.95 9.69 -4.91
C SER A 163 7.65 10.47 -3.78
N SER A 164 6.88 11.27 -3.03
CA SER A 164 7.41 12.04 -1.88
C SER A 164 7.80 11.16 -0.69
N GLY A 165 7.13 10.02 -0.50
CA GLY A 165 7.50 9.03 0.51
C GLY A 165 8.70 8.17 0.11
N ALA A 166 8.91 7.98 -1.19
CA ALA A 166 9.96 7.10 -1.70
C ALA A 166 11.39 7.66 -1.54
N GLU A 167 11.53 8.97 -1.33
CA GLU A 167 12.86 9.59 -1.22
C GLU A 167 13.59 9.15 0.06
N GLY A 168 14.82 8.65 -0.11
CA GLY A 168 15.70 8.28 0.99
C GLY A 168 15.31 7.01 1.78
N ILE A 169 14.18 6.35 1.47
CA ILE A 169 13.78 5.15 2.20
C ILE A 169 14.67 3.94 1.85
N ASN A 170 15.08 3.21 2.88
CA ASN A 170 15.75 1.93 2.78
C ASN A 170 14.85 0.85 3.38
N LEU A 171 14.50 -0.14 2.58
CA LEU A 171 13.68 -1.26 3.02
C LEU A 171 14.49 -2.55 3.07
N ARG A 172 14.23 -3.37 4.10
CA ARG A 172 14.79 -4.70 4.27
C ARG A 172 13.72 -5.76 4.03
N ASN A 173 14.15 -6.91 3.55
CA ASN A 173 13.33 -8.11 3.39
C ASN A 173 12.06 -7.92 2.52
N THR A 174 11.97 -6.82 1.76
CA THR A 174 10.83 -6.53 0.90
C THR A 174 10.93 -7.35 -0.39
N ARG A 175 10.04 -8.33 -0.53
CA ARG A 175 10.08 -9.29 -1.64
C ARG A 175 9.15 -8.96 -2.80
N PHE A 176 8.11 -8.19 -2.55
CA PHE A 176 7.07 -7.91 -3.53
C PHE A 176 6.90 -6.40 -3.71
N VAL A 177 7.06 -5.93 -4.94
CA VAL A 177 6.90 -4.51 -5.29
C VAL A 177 5.75 -4.38 -6.28
N HIS A 178 4.75 -3.61 -5.92
CA HIS A 178 3.57 -3.33 -6.73
C HIS A 178 3.64 -1.90 -7.25
N VAL A 179 3.72 -1.73 -8.56
CA VAL A 179 3.69 -0.41 -9.22
C VAL A 179 2.31 -0.23 -9.85
N VAL A 180 1.48 0.59 -9.23
CA VAL A 180 0.06 0.76 -9.61
C VAL A 180 -0.08 1.46 -10.94
N GLU A 181 0.74 2.49 -11.19
CA GLU A 181 0.82 3.21 -12.45
C GLU A 181 2.27 3.18 -12.98
N PRO A 182 2.60 2.27 -13.89
CA PRO A 182 3.89 2.31 -14.57
C PRO A 182 4.04 3.60 -15.37
N TYR A 183 5.17 4.26 -15.20
CA TYR A 183 5.48 5.50 -15.91
C TYR A 183 6.18 5.21 -17.24
N TRP A 184 6.10 6.14 -18.20
CA TRP A 184 6.76 6.04 -19.51
C TRP A 184 8.26 5.75 -19.43
N HIS A 185 8.93 6.29 -18.40
CA HIS A 185 10.33 6.05 -18.16
C HIS A 185 10.51 5.01 -17.05
N MET A 186 11.05 3.88 -17.38
CA MET A 186 11.35 2.78 -16.44
C MET A 186 12.29 3.20 -15.30
N VAL A 187 13.04 4.29 -15.45
CA VAL A 187 13.93 4.83 -14.41
C VAL A 187 13.18 5.08 -13.10
N ARG A 188 11.95 5.59 -13.15
CA ARG A 188 11.16 5.77 -11.91
C ARG A 188 10.77 4.45 -11.26
N VAL A 189 10.40 3.48 -12.07
CA VAL A 189 10.11 2.13 -11.59
C VAL A 189 11.36 1.53 -10.94
N GLU A 190 12.51 1.65 -11.59
CA GLU A 190 13.79 1.17 -11.07
C GLU A 190 14.19 1.87 -9.77
N GLN A 191 13.92 3.16 -9.62
CA GLN A 191 14.14 3.88 -8.38
C GLN A 191 13.28 3.33 -7.23
N VAL A 192 12.02 3.01 -7.47
CA VAL A 192 11.13 2.39 -6.48
C VAL A 192 11.60 0.98 -6.14
N VAL A 193 11.87 0.15 -7.15
CA VAL A 193 12.39 -1.20 -6.97
C VAL A 193 13.73 -1.19 -6.23
N GLY A 194 14.58 -0.21 -6.52
CA GLY A 194 15.86 0.00 -5.85
C GLY A 194 15.73 0.30 -4.35
N ARG A 195 14.56 0.70 -3.84
CA ARG A 195 14.32 0.84 -2.40
C ARG A 195 14.21 -0.50 -1.67
N ALA A 196 13.68 -1.50 -2.37
CA ALA A 196 13.56 -2.88 -1.89
C ALA A 196 14.82 -3.71 -2.24
N ARG A 197 15.46 -3.46 -3.38
CA ARG A 197 16.57 -4.24 -3.91
C ARG A 197 17.90 -3.52 -3.70
N ARG A 198 18.48 -3.68 -2.52
CA ARG A 198 19.82 -3.17 -2.19
C ARG A 198 20.76 -4.31 -1.79
N ILE A 199 22.05 -4.06 -1.84
CA ILE A 199 23.06 -4.99 -1.35
C ILE A 199 22.75 -5.32 0.11
N CYS A 200 22.72 -6.59 0.46
CA CYS A 200 22.42 -7.12 1.80
C CYS A 200 21.02 -6.78 2.35
N SER A 201 20.08 -6.28 1.53
CA SER A 201 18.73 -5.95 2.03
C SER A 201 17.89 -7.18 2.43
N HIS A 202 18.26 -8.39 2.01
CA HIS A 202 17.52 -9.63 2.27
C HIS A 202 18.35 -10.67 3.04
N GLN A 203 19.41 -10.22 3.75
CA GLN A 203 20.31 -11.16 4.43
C GLN A 203 19.65 -11.95 5.57
N ASP A 204 18.58 -11.41 6.16
CA ASP A 204 17.82 -12.03 7.24
C ASP A 204 16.90 -13.17 6.73
N LEU A 205 16.70 -13.27 5.42
CA LEU A 205 15.88 -14.31 4.79
C LEU A 205 16.74 -15.49 4.33
N PRO A 206 16.15 -16.71 4.23
CA PRO A 206 16.76 -17.84 3.57
C PRO A 206 17.15 -17.51 2.13
N VAL A 207 18.19 -18.15 1.61
CA VAL A 207 18.79 -17.83 0.30
C VAL A 207 17.76 -17.89 -0.83
N GLU A 208 16.88 -18.88 -0.82
CA GLU A 208 15.80 -19.09 -1.81
C GLU A 208 14.74 -17.98 -1.80
N LYS A 209 14.63 -17.22 -0.70
CA LYS A 209 13.70 -16.10 -0.55
C LYS A 209 14.36 -14.72 -0.77
N ARG A 210 15.65 -14.67 -1.07
CA ARG A 210 16.40 -13.43 -1.32
C ARG A 210 16.19 -12.92 -2.75
N ASN A 211 14.93 -12.67 -3.11
CA ASN A 211 14.53 -12.16 -4.41
C ASN A 211 13.49 -11.05 -4.28
N VAL A 212 13.35 -10.25 -5.33
CA VAL A 212 12.32 -9.21 -5.44
C VAL A 212 11.49 -9.49 -6.68
N LYS A 213 10.20 -9.75 -6.50
CA LYS A 213 9.22 -9.88 -7.57
C LYS A 213 8.52 -8.53 -7.77
N VAL A 214 8.50 -8.04 -9.00
CA VAL A 214 7.90 -6.76 -9.35
C VAL A 214 6.65 -7.00 -10.17
N PHE A 215 5.54 -6.39 -9.74
CA PHE A 215 4.26 -6.38 -10.45
C PHE A 215 4.03 -4.99 -11.05
N LEU A 216 3.91 -4.91 -12.37
CA LEU A 216 3.52 -3.71 -13.09
C LEU A 216 2.07 -3.87 -13.53
N TYR A 217 1.20 -2.96 -13.10
CA TYR A 217 -0.24 -3.03 -13.39
C TYR A 217 -0.61 -2.08 -14.51
N VAL A 218 -0.95 -2.66 -15.67
CA VAL A 218 -1.37 -1.93 -16.85
C VAL A 218 -2.83 -2.26 -17.16
N SER A 219 -3.67 -1.24 -17.35
CA SER A 219 -5.03 -1.43 -17.82
C SER A 219 -5.02 -1.54 -19.34
N THR A 220 -5.71 -2.54 -19.87
CA THR A 220 -5.88 -2.76 -21.31
C THR A 220 -7.36 -2.83 -21.63
N LEU A 221 -7.70 -2.49 -22.86
CA LEU A 221 -9.06 -2.64 -23.38
C LEU A 221 -9.38 -4.12 -23.64
N SER A 222 -10.61 -4.53 -23.36
CA SER A 222 -11.10 -5.86 -23.77
C SER A 222 -11.17 -5.98 -25.28
N GLU A 223 -11.17 -7.22 -25.81
CA GLU A 223 -11.30 -7.46 -27.26
C GLU A 223 -12.60 -6.89 -27.83
N GLN A 224 -13.67 -6.84 -27.03
CA GLN A 224 -14.93 -6.23 -27.42
C GLN A 224 -14.81 -4.70 -27.46
N GLN A 225 -14.23 -4.09 -26.45
CA GLN A 225 -13.95 -2.64 -26.43
C GLN A 225 -13.06 -2.23 -27.58
N LYS A 226 -12.05 -3.02 -27.95
CA LYS A 226 -11.19 -2.78 -29.12
C LYS A 226 -11.95 -2.82 -30.43
N LYS A 227 -13.04 -3.61 -30.53
CA LYS A 227 -13.88 -3.70 -31.73
C LYS A 227 -14.90 -2.57 -31.80
N ASP A 228 -15.46 -2.18 -30.68
CA ASP A 228 -16.54 -1.19 -30.60
C ASP A 228 -16.01 0.23 -30.59
N ASP A 229 -14.75 0.42 -30.28
CA ASP A 229 -14.19 1.73 -30.05
C ASP A 229 -13.45 2.33 -31.23
N LYS A 230 -13.79 3.56 -31.50
CA LYS A 230 -13.15 4.46 -32.48
C LYS A 230 -12.05 5.31 -31.80
N HIS A 231 -11.26 4.92 -31.20
CA HIS A 231 -10.09 4.58 -30.61
C HIS A 231 -8.96 5.45 -30.18
N ILE A 232 -8.85 5.58 -28.88
CA ILE A 232 -7.67 6.09 -28.16
C ILE A 232 -6.40 5.32 -28.58
N GLU A 233 -6.45 3.98 -28.73
CA GLU A 233 -5.27 3.20 -29.16
C GLU A 233 -4.83 3.49 -30.60
N LEU A 234 -5.76 3.87 -31.49
CA LEU A 234 -5.41 4.28 -32.84
C LEU A 234 -4.85 5.70 -32.89
N LEU A 235 -5.29 6.58 -31.98
CA LEU A 235 -4.76 7.95 -31.84
C LEU A 235 -3.36 7.99 -31.20
N ILE A 236 -2.93 6.95 -30.52
CA ILE A 236 -1.60 6.84 -29.92
C ILE A 236 -0.59 6.18 -30.87
N ARG A 237 -1.04 5.59 -31.97
CA ARG A 237 -0.18 4.92 -32.98
C ARG A 237 0.38 5.84 -34.05
N ASP A 238 -0.12 7.04 -34.19
CA ASP A 238 0.37 8.10 -35.07
C ASP A 238 1.16 9.16 -34.26
#